data_836a1da51d37bf643c11627969689d78
#
_entry.id   836a1da51d37bf643c11627969689d78
#
_cell.length_a   1.000
_cell.length_b   1.000
_cell.length_c   1.000
_cell.angle_alpha   90.00
_cell.angle_beta   90.00
_cell.angle_gamma   90.00
#
_symmetry.space_group_name_H-M   'P 1'
#
loop_
_entity.id
_entity.type
_entity.pdbx_description
1 polymer ?
#
loop_
_entity_poly.entity_id
_entity_poly.type
_entity_poly.pdbx_seq_one_letter_code
_entity_poly.pdbx_strand_id
1 'polypeptide(L)'
;MNQTRRETWLFWLFALLILATGLGLRDPWPADEPRFALVAKQMVESGDWLFPHRGSELYSDKPPLFMWMQAALLWLTGNLRIAFLLPSLLAALGTLWCVTDLGARLWTRRVGLYAGWATLLTIQFTWQAKKAQIDPVVVFWITLSCYALLRHVLQGPSFRLWMLGWAAAGLGTITKGVGVIALLLLLPAAVASLRGWAGVRIHARDPRFWLGPLAFVAACGVWLVPMLVAALGHGGGDYRAYVDDILLRQTVTRYANSWHHGQPWWYFIEVLLTAWLPTALALPWAIPAWRRRLRRRDARFLIPLGWVLLVFVFFSIPSGKRDMYILPALPMLALALAPLLPGILRRANAQRLLLGFVLAFSLAALGAGLAMLLGEPGFERKFMEGRDAHVADGLAWMFAAVGGFGLGSALWFGRRRAHAALVAMLTALWLLYSLVGAPLLNDGSSARGLMRNVGAAIGPDAELGLVGWREQQLLMADRPAADFGFKRDVALQFADGVRWQRTRPRARWLLVEEGLGLPACIDRARARDMDVANGRRWWLLDAEATRGCR
;
A
#
# COMPACT_ATOMS: atom_id res chain seq x y z
N MET A 1 -29.08 -24.86 1.01
CA MET A 1 -28.48 -23.52 0.82
C MET A 1 -28.52 -23.22 -0.67
N ASN A 2 -29.08 -22.07 -1.10
CA ASN A 2 -29.20 -21.70 -2.52
C ASN A 2 -27.79 -21.58 -3.14
N GLN A 3 -27.57 -22.07 -4.37
CA GLN A 3 -26.27 -22.11 -5.06
C GLN A 3 -25.50 -20.78 -4.97
N THR A 4 -26.19 -19.66 -5.23
CA THR A 4 -25.58 -18.32 -5.15
C THR A 4 -25.09 -17.96 -3.73
N ARG A 5 -25.77 -18.44 -2.68
CA ARG A 5 -25.35 -18.22 -1.30
C ARG A 5 -24.07 -19.00 -1.00
N ARG A 6 -23.95 -20.23 -1.51
CA ARG A 6 -22.72 -21.03 -1.40
C ARG A 6 -21.55 -20.36 -2.14
N GLU A 7 -21.77 -19.89 -3.37
CA GLU A 7 -20.77 -19.16 -4.16
C GLU A 7 -20.27 -17.91 -3.42
N THR A 8 -21.18 -17.17 -2.74
CA THR A 8 -20.83 -15.98 -1.95
C THR A 8 -19.96 -16.34 -0.75
N TRP A 9 -20.31 -17.38 0.02
CA TRP A 9 -19.50 -17.81 1.15
C TRP A 9 -18.12 -18.30 0.72
N LEU A 10 -18.04 -19.07 -0.34
CA LEU A 10 -16.76 -19.53 -0.90
C LEU A 10 -15.87 -18.37 -1.34
N PHE A 11 -16.44 -17.35 -1.96
CA PHE A 11 -15.69 -16.13 -2.32
C PHE A 11 -15.10 -15.43 -1.09
N TRP A 12 -15.89 -15.23 -0.03
CA TRP A 12 -15.42 -14.53 1.16
C TRP A 12 -14.39 -15.34 1.95
N LEU A 13 -14.58 -16.66 2.06
CA LEU A 13 -13.59 -17.54 2.68
C LEU A 13 -12.27 -17.51 1.89
N PHE A 14 -12.36 -17.56 0.56
CA PHE A 14 -11.20 -17.48 -0.30
C PHE A 14 -10.51 -16.11 -0.20
N ALA A 15 -11.26 -15.02 -0.24
CA ALA A 15 -10.71 -13.66 -0.09
C ALA A 15 -10.01 -13.49 1.26
N LEU A 16 -10.63 -13.96 2.34
CA LEU A 16 -10.02 -13.93 3.67
C LEU A 16 -8.74 -14.79 3.72
N LEU A 17 -8.78 -16.02 3.18
CA LEU A 17 -7.61 -16.90 3.10
C LEU A 17 -6.44 -16.18 2.40
N ILE A 18 -6.67 -15.67 1.19
CA ILE A 18 -5.60 -15.05 0.41
C ILE A 18 -5.07 -13.77 1.07
N LEU A 19 -5.96 -12.90 1.56
CA LEU A 19 -5.56 -11.60 2.08
C LEU A 19 -4.96 -11.67 3.49
N ALA A 20 -5.51 -12.53 4.36
CA ALA A 20 -5.06 -12.62 5.75
C ALA A 20 -3.84 -13.53 5.94
N THR A 21 -3.57 -14.46 5.02
CA THR A 21 -2.38 -15.32 5.11
C THR A 21 -1.11 -14.49 5.15
N GLY A 22 -0.24 -14.76 6.12
CA GLY A 22 1.00 -14.02 6.36
C GLY A 22 0.87 -12.88 7.39
N LEU A 23 -0.34 -12.60 7.88
CA LEU A 23 -0.53 -11.63 8.96
C LEU A 23 0.22 -12.11 10.22
N GLY A 24 1.05 -11.25 10.80
CA GLY A 24 1.86 -11.59 11.98
C GLY A 24 3.16 -12.37 11.70
N LEU A 25 3.42 -12.80 10.46
CA LEU A 25 4.60 -13.61 10.13
C LEU A 25 5.83 -12.80 9.73
N ARG A 26 5.70 -11.50 9.53
CA ARG A 26 6.81 -10.60 9.19
C ARG A 26 6.73 -9.27 9.93
N ASP A 27 7.84 -8.56 9.94
CA ASP A 27 7.95 -7.18 10.44
C ASP A 27 7.73 -6.17 9.29
N PRO A 28 7.61 -4.87 9.58
CA PRO A 28 7.52 -3.82 8.55
C PRO A 28 8.80 -3.73 7.69
N TRP A 29 8.62 -3.65 6.36
CA TRP A 29 9.73 -3.56 5.39
C TRP A 29 9.78 -2.20 4.69
N PRO A 30 10.99 -1.67 4.41
CA PRO A 30 11.13 -0.48 3.58
C PRO A 30 10.38 -0.60 2.23
N ALA A 31 10.01 0.55 1.60
CA ALA A 31 10.37 1.91 2.02
C ALA A 31 9.36 2.59 2.96
N ASP A 32 8.08 2.20 2.95
CA ASP A 32 7.02 2.98 3.59
C ASP A 32 6.51 2.36 4.91
N GLU A 33 6.49 1.02 5.03
CA GLU A 33 5.89 0.33 6.18
C GLU A 33 6.56 0.65 7.52
N PRO A 34 7.92 0.65 7.64
CA PRO A 34 8.57 0.97 8.91
C PRO A 34 8.28 2.40 9.37
N ARG A 35 8.13 3.33 8.43
CA ARG A 35 7.81 4.73 8.72
C ARG A 35 6.48 4.86 9.43
N PHE A 36 5.42 4.28 8.85
CA PHE A 36 4.10 4.36 9.44
C PHE A 36 4.00 3.58 10.74
N ALA A 37 4.63 2.42 10.81
CA ALA A 37 4.69 1.59 12.00
C ALA A 37 5.46 2.27 13.16
N LEU A 38 6.58 2.95 12.86
CA LEU A 38 7.35 3.71 13.85
C LEU A 38 6.52 4.87 14.40
N VAL A 39 5.91 5.67 13.51
CA VAL A 39 5.07 6.80 13.92
C VAL A 39 3.90 6.32 14.78
N ALA A 40 3.23 5.23 14.38
CA ALA A 40 2.14 4.65 15.16
C ALA A 40 2.61 4.12 16.54
N LYS A 41 3.79 3.50 16.61
CA LYS A 41 4.40 3.07 17.87
C LYS A 41 4.68 4.25 18.78
N GLN A 42 5.29 5.31 18.26
CA GLN A 42 5.59 6.52 19.02
C GLN A 42 4.32 7.24 19.51
N MET A 43 3.22 7.26 18.72
CA MET A 43 1.92 7.76 19.17
C MET A 43 1.40 7.00 20.41
N VAL A 44 1.56 5.67 20.43
CA VAL A 44 1.12 4.85 21.59
C VAL A 44 2.04 5.10 22.79
N GLU A 45 3.35 5.21 22.59
CA GLU A 45 4.34 5.38 23.64
C GLU A 45 4.30 6.78 24.28
N SER A 46 4.13 7.84 23.46
CA SER A 46 4.09 9.22 23.93
C SER A 46 2.72 9.71 24.35
N GLY A 47 1.65 9.07 23.87
CA GLY A 47 0.28 9.57 24.01
C GLY A 47 -0.07 10.74 23.07
N ASP A 48 0.87 11.24 22.27
CA ASP A 48 0.62 12.30 21.30
C ASP A 48 0.15 11.73 19.96
N TRP A 49 -1.15 11.76 19.77
CA TRP A 49 -1.81 11.29 18.53
C TRP A 49 -2.03 12.42 17.52
N LEU A 50 -1.88 13.67 17.95
CA LEU A 50 -2.24 14.82 17.13
C LEU A 50 -1.07 15.31 16.29
N PHE A 51 0.13 15.30 16.85
CA PHE A 51 1.37 15.69 16.20
C PHE A 51 2.31 14.48 16.08
N PRO A 52 2.20 13.74 14.95
CA PRO A 52 3.02 12.56 14.73
C PRO A 52 4.51 12.86 14.80
N HIS A 53 5.30 11.93 15.36
CA HIS A 53 6.75 12.01 15.41
C HIS A 53 7.40 10.89 14.61
N ARG A 54 8.56 11.17 14.03
CA ARG A 54 9.45 10.21 13.41
C ARG A 54 10.84 10.35 14.03
N GLY A 55 11.13 9.51 15.00
CA GLY A 55 12.24 9.74 15.91
C GLY A 55 11.96 10.97 16.77
N SER A 56 12.95 11.85 16.86
CA SER A 56 12.86 13.12 17.60
C SER A 56 12.16 14.26 16.85
N GLU A 57 11.83 14.09 15.55
CA GLU A 57 11.27 15.14 14.70
C GLU A 57 9.77 14.97 14.44
N LEU A 58 9.04 16.10 14.29
CA LEU A 58 7.65 16.10 13.84
C LEU A 58 7.53 15.54 12.41
N TYR A 59 6.54 14.69 12.20
CA TYR A 59 6.27 14.03 10.93
C TYR A 59 5.09 14.68 10.19
N SER A 60 5.39 15.58 9.26
CA SER A 60 4.42 16.36 8.49
C SER A 60 4.16 15.83 7.06
N ASP A 61 4.80 14.68 6.66
CA ASP A 61 4.73 14.22 5.27
C ASP A 61 3.34 13.70 4.85
N LYS A 62 2.51 13.26 5.81
CA LYS A 62 1.18 12.69 5.56
C LYS A 62 0.20 12.99 6.69
N PRO A 63 -1.10 13.17 6.36
CA PRO A 63 -2.15 13.23 7.38
C PRO A 63 -2.22 11.93 8.20
N PRO A 64 -2.70 11.97 9.47
CA PRO A 64 -2.44 10.91 10.45
C PRO A 64 -3.40 9.73 10.42
N LEU A 65 -4.52 9.75 9.68
CA LEU A 65 -5.59 8.76 9.84
C LEU A 65 -5.12 7.31 9.68
N PHE A 66 -4.21 7.02 8.73
CA PHE A 66 -3.66 5.68 8.58
C PHE A 66 -2.83 5.26 9.81
N MET A 67 -2.00 6.17 10.33
CA MET A 67 -1.18 5.93 11.50
C MET A 67 -2.03 5.81 12.76
N TRP A 68 -3.13 6.57 12.88
CA TRP A 68 -4.13 6.40 13.94
C TRP A 68 -4.74 4.99 13.94
N MET A 69 -5.07 4.47 12.75
CA MET A 69 -5.59 3.09 12.64
C MET A 69 -4.55 2.07 13.13
N GLN A 70 -3.29 2.23 12.75
CA GLN A 70 -2.20 1.34 13.20
C GLN A 70 -1.96 1.49 14.71
N ALA A 71 -1.91 2.71 15.24
CA ALA A 71 -1.72 3.00 16.66
C ALA A 71 -2.85 2.42 17.52
N ALA A 72 -4.10 2.62 17.10
CA ALA A 72 -5.26 2.05 17.79
C ALA A 72 -5.20 0.51 17.84
N LEU A 73 -4.84 -0.12 16.72
CA LEU A 73 -4.70 -1.58 16.66
C LEU A 73 -3.48 -2.08 17.45
N LEU A 74 -2.39 -1.31 17.49
CA LEU A 74 -1.23 -1.63 18.33
C LEU A 74 -1.58 -1.53 19.81
N TRP A 75 -2.29 -0.47 20.21
CA TRP A 75 -2.78 -0.30 21.57
C TRP A 75 -3.73 -1.43 22.00
N LEU A 76 -4.64 -1.87 21.10
CA LEU A 76 -5.59 -2.95 21.38
C LEU A 76 -4.94 -4.34 21.42
N THR A 77 -3.98 -4.62 20.54
CA THR A 77 -3.42 -5.98 20.36
C THR A 77 -2.11 -6.19 21.08
N GLY A 78 -1.38 -5.12 21.42
CA GLY A 78 0.00 -5.18 21.92
C GLY A 78 1.01 -5.78 20.92
N ASN A 79 0.59 -6.08 19.68
CA ASN A 79 1.39 -6.81 18.71
C ASN A 79 1.59 -6.00 17.42
N LEU A 80 2.81 -5.47 17.24
CA LEU A 80 3.17 -4.67 16.08
C LEU A 80 3.02 -5.44 14.76
N ARG A 81 3.39 -6.75 14.72
CA ARG A 81 3.33 -7.58 13.51
C ARG A 81 1.91 -7.79 12.98
N ILE A 82 0.92 -7.67 13.84
CA ILE A 82 -0.49 -7.71 13.47
C ILE A 82 -0.98 -6.30 13.16
N ALA A 83 -0.73 -5.36 14.05
CA ALA A 83 -1.27 -4.01 14.01
C ALA A 83 -0.89 -3.24 12.74
N PHE A 84 0.34 -3.40 12.24
CA PHE A 84 0.79 -2.62 11.08
C PHE A 84 0.13 -3.01 9.76
N LEU A 85 -0.25 -4.30 9.58
CA LEU A 85 -0.89 -4.82 8.36
C LEU A 85 -2.42 -4.81 8.41
N LEU A 86 -2.99 -4.90 9.60
CA LEU A 86 -4.44 -5.08 9.77
C LEU A 86 -5.29 -3.97 9.14
N PRO A 87 -4.92 -2.67 9.16
CA PRO A 87 -5.66 -1.64 8.45
C PRO A 87 -5.78 -1.90 6.94
N SER A 88 -4.69 -2.36 6.29
CA SER A 88 -4.69 -2.69 4.86
C SER A 88 -5.57 -3.89 4.54
N LEU A 89 -5.55 -4.92 5.38
CA LEU A 89 -6.43 -6.10 5.27
C LEU A 89 -7.91 -5.68 5.37
N LEU A 90 -8.27 -4.92 6.40
CA LEU A 90 -9.66 -4.48 6.60
C LEU A 90 -10.14 -3.58 5.46
N ALA A 91 -9.29 -2.68 4.99
CA ALA A 91 -9.57 -1.81 3.85
C ALA A 91 -9.78 -2.61 2.55
N ALA A 92 -8.96 -3.64 2.30
CA ALA A 92 -9.12 -4.50 1.14
C ALA A 92 -10.43 -5.31 1.20
N LEU A 93 -10.77 -5.89 2.35
CA LEU A 93 -12.06 -6.57 2.55
C LEU A 93 -13.24 -5.62 2.40
N GLY A 94 -13.15 -4.40 2.93
CA GLY A 94 -14.15 -3.35 2.76
C GLY A 94 -14.31 -2.92 1.31
N THR A 95 -13.22 -2.80 0.56
CA THR A 95 -13.23 -2.52 -0.88
C THR A 95 -13.95 -3.63 -1.65
N LEU A 96 -13.62 -4.89 -1.38
CA LEU A 96 -14.30 -6.05 -1.99
C LEU A 96 -15.80 -6.06 -1.65
N TRP A 97 -16.16 -5.72 -0.41
CA TRP A 97 -17.56 -5.63 -0.02
C TRP A 97 -18.30 -4.54 -0.81
N CYS A 98 -17.75 -3.34 -0.92
CA CYS A 98 -18.34 -2.26 -1.69
C CYS A 98 -18.59 -2.68 -3.15
N VAL A 99 -17.59 -3.29 -3.79
CA VAL A 99 -17.67 -3.68 -5.21
C VAL A 99 -18.65 -4.83 -5.42
N THR A 100 -18.66 -5.84 -4.55
CA THR A 100 -19.56 -7.00 -4.67
C THR A 100 -21.02 -6.60 -4.40
N ASP A 101 -21.28 -5.82 -3.36
CA ASP A 101 -22.63 -5.36 -3.03
C ASP A 101 -23.17 -4.39 -4.10
N LEU A 102 -22.34 -3.44 -4.58
CA LEU A 102 -22.74 -2.53 -5.64
C LEU A 102 -23.05 -3.27 -6.93
N GLY A 103 -22.22 -4.21 -7.35
CA GLY A 103 -22.46 -5.05 -8.51
C GLY A 103 -23.74 -5.89 -8.38
N ALA A 104 -24.02 -6.40 -7.17
CA ALA A 104 -25.23 -7.13 -6.88
C ALA A 104 -26.49 -6.27 -6.98
N ARG A 105 -26.43 -5.03 -6.55
CA ARG A 105 -27.55 -4.06 -6.57
C ARG A 105 -27.81 -3.48 -7.95
N LEU A 106 -26.75 -3.22 -8.71
CA LEU A 106 -26.89 -2.63 -10.08
C LEU A 106 -27.30 -3.68 -11.12
N TRP A 107 -27.00 -4.96 -10.89
CA TRP A 107 -27.34 -6.07 -11.80
C TRP A 107 -27.85 -7.29 -11.05
N THR A 108 -26.96 -8.21 -10.67
CA THR A 108 -27.32 -9.45 -9.96
C THR A 108 -26.23 -9.84 -8.95
N ARG A 109 -26.56 -10.68 -7.97
CA ARG A 109 -25.58 -11.20 -7.00
C ARG A 109 -24.38 -11.87 -7.67
N ARG A 110 -24.58 -12.59 -8.77
CA ARG A 110 -23.46 -13.21 -9.51
C ARG A 110 -22.57 -12.18 -10.17
N VAL A 111 -23.14 -11.10 -10.72
CA VAL A 111 -22.36 -9.99 -11.27
C VAL A 111 -21.52 -9.33 -10.18
N GLY A 112 -22.09 -9.13 -8.99
CA GLY A 112 -21.34 -8.63 -7.84
C GLY A 112 -20.14 -9.53 -7.50
N LEU A 113 -20.31 -10.86 -7.48
CA LEU A 113 -19.19 -11.79 -7.27
C LEU A 113 -18.13 -11.68 -8.37
N TYR A 114 -18.52 -11.53 -9.64
CA TYR A 114 -17.54 -11.31 -10.72
C TYR A 114 -16.75 -10.02 -10.52
N ALA A 115 -17.38 -8.94 -10.03
CA ALA A 115 -16.68 -7.70 -9.70
C ALA A 115 -15.65 -7.93 -8.56
N GLY A 116 -16.05 -8.64 -7.51
CA GLY A 116 -15.15 -9.05 -6.42
C GLY A 116 -13.97 -9.90 -6.91
N TRP A 117 -14.24 -10.94 -7.69
CA TRP A 117 -13.18 -11.77 -8.27
C TRP A 117 -12.22 -10.99 -9.17
N ALA A 118 -12.73 -10.13 -10.05
CA ALA A 118 -11.87 -9.29 -10.90
C ALA A 118 -10.97 -8.37 -10.07
N THR A 119 -11.48 -7.80 -8.98
CA THR A 119 -10.70 -6.96 -8.08
C THR A 119 -9.66 -7.79 -7.33
N LEU A 120 -10.08 -8.89 -6.68
CA LEU A 120 -9.20 -9.74 -5.85
C LEU A 120 -8.08 -10.40 -6.66
N LEU A 121 -8.37 -10.90 -7.86
CA LEU A 121 -7.37 -11.59 -8.69
C LEU A 121 -6.41 -10.64 -9.39
N THR A 122 -6.66 -9.32 -9.38
CA THR A 122 -5.69 -8.34 -9.89
C THR A 122 -4.45 -8.32 -9.02
N ILE A 123 -3.29 -8.62 -9.62
CA ILE A 123 -2.01 -8.78 -8.88
C ILE A 123 -1.72 -7.56 -8.02
N GLN A 124 -1.86 -6.34 -8.55
CA GLN A 124 -1.57 -5.12 -7.80
C GLN A 124 -2.49 -4.95 -6.58
N PHE A 125 -3.78 -5.31 -6.68
CA PHE A 125 -4.70 -5.19 -5.56
C PHE A 125 -4.29 -6.07 -4.38
N THR A 126 -4.07 -7.36 -4.64
CA THR A 126 -3.69 -8.32 -3.59
C THR A 126 -2.29 -8.03 -3.06
N TRP A 127 -1.35 -7.61 -3.92
CA TRP A 127 -0.03 -7.16 -3.50
C TRP A 127 -0.08 -5.96 -2.56
N GLN A 128 -0.88 -4.94 -2.88
CA GLN A 128 -1.05 -3.76 -2.03
C GLN A 128 -1.79 -4.08 -0.73
N ALA A 129 -2.78 -4.97 -0.76
CA ALA A 129 -3.49 -5.41 0.44
C ALA A 129 -2.58 -6.13 1.45
N LYS A 130 -1.46 -6.72 0.99
CA LYS A 130 -0.44 -7.39 1.81
C LYS A 130 0.67 -6.45 2.27
N LYS A 131 0.55 -5.15 2.02
CA LYS A 131 1.50 -4.11 2.45
C LYS A 131 0.83 -3.12 3.39
N ALA A 132 1.59 -2.67 4.38
CA ALA A 132 1.17 -1.59 5.26
C ALA A 132 1.48 -0.23 4.63
N GLN A 133 0.83 0.04 3.51
CA GLN A 133 0.88 1.34 2.83
C GLN A 133 -0.44 2.09 3.01
N ILE A 134 -0.40 3.40 2.90
CA ILE A 134 -1.58 4.26 2.95
C ILE A 134 -2.59 3.92 1.84
N ASP A 135 -2.09 3.44 0.70
CA ASP A 135 -2.85 3.28 -0.54
C ASP A 135 -4.06 2.34 -0.42
N PRO A 136 -3.98 1.15 0.19
CA PRO A 136 -5.16 0.29 0.39
C PRO A 136 -6.30 0.98 1.14
N VAL A 137 -5.97 1.77 2.16
CA VAL A 137 -6.98 2.49 2.97
C VAL A 137 -7.60 3.63 2.17
N VAL A 138 -6.80 4.35 1.37
CA VAL A 138 -7.31 5.37 0.45
C VAL A 138 -8.21 4.76 -0.62
N VAL A 139 -7.83 3.61 -1.18
CA VAL A 139 -8.66 2.86 -2.14
C VAL A 139 -10.01 2.50 -1.52
N PHE A 140 -10.02 2.05 -0.27
CA PHE A 140 -11.27 1.76 0.44
C PHE A 140 -12.15 3.00 0.59
N TRP A 141 -11.61 4.11 1.09
CA TRP A 141 -12.40 5.35 1.28
C TRP A 141 -12.95 5.89 -0.03
N ILE A 142 -12.14 5.90 -1.09
CA ILE A 142 -12.57 6.30 -2.44
C ILE A 142 -13.66 5.36 -2.97
N THR A 143 -13.47 4.04 -2.79
CA THR A 143 -14.47 3.04 -3.25
C THR A 143 -15.77 3.15 -2.48
N LEU A 144 -15.72 3.38 -1.16
CA LEU A 144 -16.91 3.59 -0.33
C LEU A 144 -17.63 4.88 -0.72
N SER A 145 -16.90 5.95 -1.02
CA SER A 145 -17.47 7.18 -1.55
C SER A 145 -18.18 6.93 -2.88
N CYS A 146 -17.50 6.32 -3.87
CA CYS A 146 -18.10 5.98 -5.15
C CYS A 146 -19.31 5.05 -5.01
N TYR A 147 -19.23 4.05 -4.12
CA TYR A 147 -20.35 3.14 -3.79
C TYR A 147 -21.58 3.91 -3.32
N ALA A 148 -21.40 4.80 -2.35
CA ALA A 148 -22.50 5.54 -1.75
C ALA A 148 -23.10 6.57 -2.71
N LEU A 149 -22.25 7.29 -3.46
CA LEU A 149 -22.68 8.27 -4.47
C LEU A 149 -23.40 7.60 -5.65
N LEU A 150 -22.88 6.48 -6.18
CA LEU A 150 -23.53 5.73 -7.26
C LEU A 150 -24.90 5.21 -6.85
N ARG A 151 -25.05 4.73 -5.64
CA ARG A 151 -26.33 4.28 -5.11
C ARG A 151 -27.32 5.43 -4.98
N HIS A 152 -26.88 6.58 -4.46
CA HIS A 152 -27.71 7.77 -4.38
C HIS A 152 -28.22 8.21 -5.76
N VAL A 153 -27.32 8.25 -6.75
CA VAL A 153 -27.60 8.77 -8.10
C VAL A 153 -28.41 7.79 -8.94
N LEU A 154 -28.15 6.47 -8.86
CA LEU A 154 -28.73 5.45 -9.75
C LEU A 154 -29.91 4.69 -9.15
N GLN A 155 -30.04 4.62 -7.83
CA GLN A 155 -31.10 3.84 -7.16
C GLN A 155 -32.14 4.71 -6.44
N GLY A 156 -32.04 6.03 -6.60
CA GLY A 156 -32.95 7.00 -6.03
C GLY A 156 -32.34 7.76 -4.85
N PRO A 157 -32.95 8.88 -4.45
CA PRO A 157 -32.37 9.75 -3.46
C PRO A 157 -32.30 9.07 -2.11
N SER A 158 -31.07 8.94 -1.59
CA SER A 158 -30.79 8.56 -0.22
C SER A 158 -29.77 9.55 0.35
N PHE A 159 -30.22 10.54 1.12
CA PHE A 159 -29.32 11.55 1.67
C PHE A 159 -28.37 10.98 2.73
N ARG A 160 -28.71 9.85 3.37
CA ARG A 160 -27.76 9.11 4.20
C ARG A 160 -26.56 8.59 3.40
N LEU A 161 -26.81 8.01 2.22
CA LEU A 161 -25.73 7.57 1.32
C LEU A 161 -25.00 8.77 0.71
N TRP A 162 -25.68 9.86 0.40
CA TRP A 162 -25.07 11.10 -0.02
C TRP A 162 -24.04 11.61 0.99
N MET A 163 -24.45 11.76 2.26
CA MET A 163 -23.56 12.14 3.36
C MET A 163 -22.42 11.16 3.53
N LEU A 164 -22.68 9.83 3.51
CA LEU A 164 -21.67 8.80 3.63
C LEU A 164 -20.62 8.92 2.52
N GLY A 165 -21.04 9.16 1.28
CA GLY A 165 -20.12 9.31 0.13
C GLY A 165 -19.18 10.49 0.31
N TRP A 166 -19.70 11.65 0.72
CA TRP A 166 -18.93 12.84 0.99
C TRP A 166 -18.01 12.68 2.22
N ALA A 167 -18.52 12.11 3.30
CA ALA A 167 -17.72 11.83 4.51
C ALA A 167 -16.58 10.86 4.22
N ALA A 168 -16.82 9.80 3.44
CA ALA A 168 -15.78 8.86 3.02
C ALA A 168 -14.71 9.55 2.17
N ALA A 169 -15.09 10.47 1.27
CA ALA A 169 -14.13 11.29 0.53
C ALA A 169 -13.29 12.17 1.48
N GLY A 170 -13.90 12.75 2.51
CA GLY A 170 -13.21 13.54 3.54
C GLY A 170 -12.22 12.69 4.36
N LEU A 171 -12.63 11.51 4.83
CA LEU A 171 -11.74 10.56 5.52
C LEU A 171 -10.59 10.09 4.61
N GLY A 172 -10.87 9.84 3.32
CA GLY A 172 -9.83 9.58 2.33
C GLY A 172 -8.84 10.74 2.20
N THR A 173 -9.32 11.99 2.29
CA THR A 173 -8.48 13.18 2.20
C THR A 173 -7.56 13.33 3.40
N ILE A 174 -8.04 13.08 4.62
CA ILE A 174 -7.18 13.06 5.83
C ILE A 174 -6.39 11.75 6.00
N THR A 175 -6.55 10.80 5.07
CA THR A 175 -5.64 9.65 4.93
C THR A 175 -4.47 10.00 3.99
N LYS A 176 -4.79 10.55 2.82
CA LYS A 176 -3.80 10.91 1.78
C LYS A 176 -4.41 11.94 0.83
N GLY A 177 -4.38 13.19 1.08
CA GLY A 177 -4.88 14.32 0.28
C GLY A 177 -5.74 14.04 -0.97
N VAL A 178 -5.37 13.00 -1.73
CA VAL A 178 -6.05 12.58 -2.98
C VAL A 178 -7.41 11.90 -2.76
N GLY A 179 -7.86 11.67 -1.53
CA GLY A 179 -9.19 11.08 -1.27
C GLY A 179 -10.35 11.86 -1.91
N VAL A 180 -10.18 13.17 -2.07
CA VAL A 180 -11.15 14.07 -2.73
C VAL A 180 -11.48 13.67 -4.17
N ILE A 181 -10.60 12.94 -4.87
CA ILE A 181 -10.84 12.53 -6.28
C ILE A 181 -12.08 11.62 -6.41
N ALA A 182 -12.55 11.00 -5.34
CA ALA A 182 -13.82 10.27 -5.35
C ALA A 182 -14.98 11.15 -5.83
N LEU A 183 -14.98 12.43 -5.47
CA LEU A 183 -16.02 13.40 -5.85
C LEU A 183 -16.02 13.73 -7.35
N LEU A 184 -14.93 13.46 -8.08
CA LEU A 184 -14.93 13.56 -9.56
C LEU A 184 -15.96 12.64 -10.18
N LEU A 185 -16.49 11.62 -9.46
CA LEU A 185 -17.60 10.79 -9.92
C LEU A 185 -18.87 11.62 -10.21
N LEU A 186 -19.03 12.73 -9.53
CA LEU A 186 -20.17 13.63 -9.74
C LEU A 186 -20.14 14.32 -11.10
N LEU A 187 -18.97 14.46 -11.76
CA LEU A 187 -18.87 15.06 -13.08
C LEU A 187 -19.56 14.21 -14.15
N PRO A 188 -19.24 12.92 -14.39
CA PRO A 188 -19.97 12.09 -15.33
C PRO A 188 -21.43 11.88 -14.91
N ALA A 189 -21.73 11.87 -13.60
CA ALA A 189 -23.11 11.81 -13.12
C ALA A 189 -23.90 13.09 -13.45
N ALA A 190 -23.30 14.27 -13.31
CA ALA A 190 -23.91 15.54 -13.70
C ALA A 190 -24.15 15.61 -15.21
N VAL A 191 -23.18 15.23 -16.02
CA VAL A 191 -23.34 15.15 -17.49
C VAL A 191 -24.49 14.22 -17.86
N ALA A 192 -24.60 13.05 -17.25
CA ALA A 192 -25.68 12.11 -17.51
C ALA A 192 -27.05 12.66 -17.08
N SER A 193 -27.13 13.33 -15.91
CA SER A 193 -28.35 13.97 -15.41
C SER A 193 -28.80 15.13 -16.31
N LEU A 194 -27.87 16.03 -16.69
CA LEU A 194 -28.19 17.18 -17.59
C LEU A 194 -28.63 16.74 -18.99
N ARG A 195 -28.11 15.60 -19.47
CA ARG A 195 -28.54 15.02 -20.76
C ARG A 195 -29.78 14.14 -20.65
N GLY A 196 -30.46 14.12 -19.51
CA GLY A 196 -31.69 13.39 -19.28
C GLY A 196 -31.56 11.86 -19.38
N TRP A 197 -30.42 11.28 -19.00
CA TRP A 197 -30.24 9.83 -19.03
C TRP A 197 -31.15 9.14 -18.02
N ALA A 198 -31.84 8.10 -18.48
CA ALA A 198 -32.80 7.39 -17.66
C ALA A 198 -32.16 6.86 -16.36
N GLY A 199 -32.86 7.07 -15.24
CA GLY A 199 -32.42 6.57 -13.92
C GLY A 199 -31.32 7.39 -13.26
N VAL A 200 -30.87 8.52 -13.83
CA VAL A 200 -29.85 9.39 -13.24
C VAL A 200 -30.46 10.69 -12.76
N ARG A 201 -30.38 10.97 -11.45
CA ARG A 201 -30.87 12.23 -10.88
C ARG A 201 -29.90 12.75 -9.82
N ILE A 202 -29.47 14.00 -9.99
CA ILE A 202 -28.79 14.76 -8.95
C ILE A 202 -29.81 15.76 -8.39
N HIS A 203 -30.17 15.58 -7.13
CA HIS A 203 -31.21 16.37 -6.47
C HIS A 203 -30.65 17.71 -5.95
N ALA A 204 -29.98 18.49 -6.82
CA ALA A 204 -29.28 19.73 -6.44
C ALA A 204 -30.21 20.84 -5.91
N ARG A 205 -31.53 20.77 -6.21
CA ARG A 205 -32.52 21.72 -5.70
C ARG A 205 -33.05 21.39 -4.30
N ASP A 206 -32.79 20.16 -3.81
CA ASP A 206 -33.19 19.76 -2.46
C ASP A 206 -32.19 20.38 -1.45
N PRO A 207 -32.65 21.09 -0.42
CA PRO A 207 -31.76 21.66 0.61
C PRO A 207 -30.82 20.64 1.25
N ARG A 208 -31.24 19.38 1.38
CA ARG A 208 -30.44 18.26 1.89
C ARG A 208 -29.21 17.93 1.03
N PHE A 209 -29.12 18.45 -0.20
CA PHE A 209 -27.93 18.36 -1.03
C PHE A 209 -26.69 18.89 -0.30
N TRP A 210 -26.83 19.99 0.45
CA TRP A 210 -25.72 20.61 1.18
C TRP A 210 -25.21 19.81 2.37
N LEU A 211 -25.97 18.80 2.83
CA LEU A 211 -25.50 17.86 3.85
C LEU A 211 -24.28 17.04 3.37
N GLY A 212 -24.11 16.85 2.06
CA GLY A 212 -22.93 16.19 1.52
C GLY A 212 -21.65 17.00 1.75
N PRO A 213 -21.51 18.21 1.15
CA PRO A 213 -20.38 19.09 1.41
C PRO A 213 -20.10 19.30 2.91
N LEU A 214 -21.14 19.48 3.72
CA LEU A 214 -20.99 19.60 5.18
C LEU A 214 -20.39 18.33 5.79
N ALA A 215 -20.81 17.15 5.37
CA ALA A 215 -20.26 15.88 5.85
C ALA A 215 -18.78 15.71 5.46
N PHE A 216 -18.36 16.19 4.28
CA PHE A 216 -16.96 16.22 3.87
C PHE A 216 -16.12 17.12 4.79
N VAL A 217 -16.60 18.35 5.00
CA VAL A 217 -15.92 19.32 5.88
C VAL A 217 -15.84 18.80 7.30
N ALA A 218 -16.93 18.22 7.83
CA ALA A 218 -16.93 17.61 9.15
C ALA A 218 -15.93 16.44 9.27
N ALA A 219 -15.87 15.57 8.25
CA ALA A 219 -14.92 14.46 8.23
C ALA A 219 -13.46 14.93 8.19
N CYS A 220 -13.15 15.97 7.40
CA CYS A 220 -11.82 16.60 7.40
C CYS A 220 -11.54 17.29 8.75
N GLY A 221 -12.56 17.92 9.33
CA GLY A 221 -12.49 18.66 10.59
C GLY A 221 -12.13 17.79 11.79
N VAL A 222 -12.41 16.48 11.76
CA VAL A 222 -12.04 15.54 12.84
C VAL A 222 -10.55 15.64 13.19
N TRP A 223 -9.71 15.88 12.22
CA TRP A 223 -8.28 16.07 12.44
C TRP A 223 -7.85 17.53 12.33
N LEU A 224 -8.29 18.25 11.27
CA LEU A 224 -7.83 19.61 11.01
C LEU A 224 -8.15 20.58 12.16
N VAL A 225 -9.36 20.50 12.73
CA VAL A 225 -9.76 21.44 13.77
C VAL A 225 -8.94 21.25 15.05
N PRO A 226 -8.85 20.04 15.65
CA PRO A 226 -8.02 19.85 16.86
C PRO A 226 -6.55 20.21 16.61
N MET A 227 -5.99 19.84 15.43
CA MET A 227 -4.61 20.12 15.09
C MET A 227 -4.34 21.61 15.01
N LEU A 228 -5.21 22.40 14.34
CA LEU A 228 -5.05 23.86 14.24
C LEU A 228 -5.20 24.53 15.61
N VAL A 229 -6.21 24.14 16.41
CA VAL A 229 -6.41 24.69 17.76
C VAL A 229 -5.20 24.42 18.64
N ALA A 230 -4.69 23.18 18.64
CA ALA A 230 -3.52 22.83 19.43
C ALA A 230 -2.24 23.53 18.95
N ALA A 231 -2.02 23.63 17.63
CA ALA A 231 -0.86 24.34 17.08
C ALA A 231 -0.85 25.82 17.45
N LEU A 232 -2.01 26.47 17.47
CA LEU A 232 -2.14 27.87 17.91
C LEU A 232 -1.91 28.03 19.42
N GLY A 233 -2.32 27.02 20.22
CA GLY A 233 -2.17 27.03 21.67
C GLY A 233 -0.74 26.78 22.18
N HIS A 234 0.07 25.99 21.46
CA HIS A 234 1.44 25.64 21.88
C HIS A 234 2.47 26.77 21.71
N GLY A 235 2.17 27.82 20.95
CA GLY A 235 3.04 29.01 20.81
C GLY A 235 4.44 28.77 20.19
N GLY A 236 4.84 27.55 19.90
CA GLY A 236 6.14 27.17 19.37
C GLY A 236 6.24 27.28 17.83
N GLY A 237 7.42 27.66 17.33
CA GLY A 237 7.69 27.76 15.89
C GLY A 237 7.55 26.43 15.15
N ASP A 238 7.88 25.30 15.79
CA ASP A 238 7.85 23.96 15.20
C ASP A 238 6.45 23.50 14.83
N TYR A 239 5.44 23.78 15.66
CA TYR A 239 4.04 23.42 15.38
C TYR A 239 3.44 24.25 14.24
N ARG A 240 3.84 25.52 14.11
CA ARG A 240 3.45 26.36 12.97
C ARG A 240 4.10 25.85 11.68
N ALA A 241 5.39 25.55 11.74
CA ALA A 241 6.11 24.96 10.61
C ALA A 241 5.49 23.61 10.18
N TYR A 242 5.02 22.78 11.14
CA TYR A 242 4.27 21.55 10.85
C TYR A 242 2.98 21.83 10.08
N VAL A 243 2.18 22.82 10.50
CA VAL A 243 0.93 23.20 9.83
C VAL A 243 1.21 23.69 8.42
N ASP A 244 2.19 24.57 8.24
CA ASP A 244 2.58 25.11 6.93
C ASP A 244 3.08 24.02 6.00
N ASP A 245 3.90 23.08 6.50
CA ASP A 245 4.43 21.97 5.68
C ASP A 245 3.30 21.04 5.22
N ILE A 246 2.40 20.63 6.12
CA ILE A 246 1.37 19.65 5.79
C ILE A 246 0.23 20.23 4.94
N LEU A 247 -0.15 21.49 5.14
CA LEU A 247 -1.26 22.11 4.41
C LEU A 247 -0.83 22.72 3.08
N LEU A 248 0.33 23.40 3.03
CA LEU A 248 0.76 24.13 1.84
C LEU A 248 1.75 23.33 1.00
N ARG A 249 2.85 22.89 1.60
CA ARG A 249 3.94 22.24 0.87
C ARG A 249 3.57 20.85 0.36
N GLN A 250 2.95 20.04 1.19
CA GLN A 250 2.58 18.65 0.82
C GLN A 250 1.34 18.58 -0.09
N THR A 251 0.49 19.60 -0.09
CA THR A 251 -0.76 19.57 -0.87
C THR A 251 -0.60 20.30 -2.21
N VAL A 252 -0.13 21.54 -2.21
CA VAL A 252 -0.08 22.39 -3.41
C VAL A 252 1.25 22.21 -4.15
N THR A 253 2.39 22.39 -3.46
CA THR A 253 3.70 22.43 -4.11
C THR A 253 4.09 21.07 -4.68
N ARG A 254 3.75 19.98 -3.98
CA ARG A 254 4.09 18.62 -4.41
C ARG A 254 3.30 18.16 -5.64
N TYR A 255 2.07 18.63 -5.83
CA TYR A 255 1.29 18.34 -7.03
C TYR A 255 1.80 19.11 -8.24
N ALA A 256 2.17 20.39 -8.04
CA ALA A 256 2.64 21.26 -9.12
C ALA A 256 4.08 20.96 -9.56
N ASN A 257 4.98 20.65 -8.62
CA ASN A 257 6.41 20.42 -8.85
C ASN A 257 6.85 19.09 -8.21
N SER A 258 6.63 17.97 -8.89
CA SER A 258 7.12 16.67 -8.43
C SER A 258 8.60 16.49 -8.83
N TRP A 259 9.50 16.58 -7.86
CA TRP A 259 10.96 16.49 -8.02
C TRP A 259 11.49 15.04 -8.14
N HIS A 260 10.65 14.05 -7.86
CA HIS A 260 11.03 12.64 -7.85
C HIS A 260 10.04 11.79 -8.66
N HIS A 261 10.53 10.67 -9.22
CA HIS A 261 9.75 9.69 -9.97
C HIS A 261 9.18 10.20 -11.30
N GLY A 262 9.96 10.99 -12.06
CA GLY A 262 9.58 11.43 -13.40
C GLY A 262 9.28 10.23 -14.31
N GLN A 263 8.06 10.17 -14.84
CA GLN A 263 7.59 9.11 -15.73
C GLN A 263 6.82 9.73 -16.92
N PRO A 264 6.85 9.08 -18.10
CA PRO A 264 6.17 9.56 -19.28
C PRO A 264 4.65 9.60 -19.08
N TRP A 265 3.92 10.35 -19.94
CA TRP A 265 2.47 10.50 -19.81
C TRP A 265 1.70 9.20 -19.99
N TRP A 266 2.24 8.22 -20.73
CA TRP A 266 1.63 6.90 -20.97
C TRP A 266 1.93 5.87 -19.86
N TYR A 267 2.70 6.19 -18.87
CA TYR A 267 3.12 5.27 -17.79
C TYR A 267 1.96 4.47 -17.19
N PHE A 268 0.80 5.08 -16.99
CA PHE A 268 -0.34 4.37 -16.43
C PHE A 268 -1.03 3.41 -17.40
N ILE A 269 -0.80 3.52 -18.71
CA ILE A 269 -1.20 2.48 -19.68
C ILE A 269 -0.33 1.23 -19.47
N GLU A 270 0.97 1.41 -19.25
CA GLU A 270 1.89 0.33 -18.91
C GLU A 270 1.49 -0.35 -17.60
N VAL A 271 1.22 0.41 -16.54
CA VAL A 271 0.73 -0.12 -15.25
C VAL A 271 -0.58 -0.89 -15.43
N LEU A 272 -1.52 -0.39 -16.23
CA LEU A 272 -2.78 -1.09 -16.53
C LEU A 272 -2.52 -2.45 -17.19
N LEU A 273 -1.59 -2.51 -18.15
CA LEU A 273 -1.31 -3.71 -18.93
C LEU A 273 -0.41 -4.72 -18.20
N THR A 274 0.30 -4.31 -17.17
CA THR A 274 1.23 -5.16 -16.41
C THR A 274 0.71 -5.45 -15.00
N ALA A 275 0.54 -4.44 -14.17
CA ALA A 275 0.18 -4.59 -12.76
C ALA A 275 -1.30 -4.99 -12.56
N TRP A 276 -2.20 -4.63 -13.51
CA TRP A 276 -3.61 -5.03 -13.43
C TRP A 276 -3.91 -6.36 -14.13
N LEU A 277 -2.89 -7.13 -14.44
CA LEU A 277 -3.06 -8.52 -14.83
C LEU A 277 -3.66 -9.33 -13.65
N PRO A 278 -4.47 -10.34 -13.93
CA PRO A 278 -5.00 -10.79 -15.22
C PRO A 278 -6.26 -10.02 -15.68
N THR A 279 -6.80 -9.10 -14.88
CA THR A 279 -8.05 -8.39 -15.17
C THR A 279 -7.97 -7.58 -16.46
N ALA A 280 -6.82 -7.00 -16.78
CA ALA A 280 -6.57 -6.28 -18.02
C ALA A 280 -6.71 -7.15 -19.28
N LEU A 281 -6.51 -8.47 -19.18
CA LEU A 281 -6.67 -9.39 -20.32
C LEU A 281 -8.11 -9.43 -20.86
N ALA A 282 -9.10 -8.97 -20.10
CA ALA A 282 -10.47 -8.89 -20.55
C ALA A 282 -10.79 -7.65 -21.42
N LEU A 283 -9.92 -6.63 -21.44
CA LEU A 283 -10.13 -5.35 -22.12
C LEU A 283 -10.41 -5.47 -23.63
N PRO A 284 -9.76 -6.34 -24.42
CA PRO A 284 -10.06 -6.47 -25.85
C PRO A 284 -11.53 -6.76 -26.14
N TRP A 285 -12.21 -7.49 -25.27
CA TRP A 285 -13.64 -7.79 -25.41
C TRP A 285 -14.54 -6.76 -24.69
N ALA A 286 -14.04 -6.16 -23.63
CA ALA A 286 -14.78 -5.19 -22.85
C ALA A 286 -14.95 -3.85 -23.57
N ILE A 287 -13.90 -3.32 -24.22
CA ILE A 287 -13.93 -2.02 -24.90
C ILE A 287 -15.04 -1.94 -25.97
N PRO A 288 -15.18 -2.90 -26.92
CA PRO A 288 -16.26 -2.87 -27.87
C PRO A 288 -17.65 -3.00 -27.23
N ALA A 289 -17.75 -3.76 -26.12
CA ALA A 289 -19.01 -3.89 -25.39
C ALA A 289 -19.38 -2.57 -24.68
N TRP A 290 -18.42 -1.90 -24.03
CA TRP A 290 -18.62 -0.59 -23.40
C TRP A 290 -19.03 0.49 -24.42
N ARG A 291 -18.40 0.54 -25.62
CA ARG A 291 -18.82 1.44 -26.69
C ARG A 291 -20.30 1.29 -27.05
N ARG A 292 -20.80 0.04 -27.11
CA ARG A 292 -22.24 -0.22 -27.34
C ARG A 292 -23.10 0.25 -26.16
N ARG A 293 -22.65 0.09 -24.91
CA ARG A 293 -23.38 0.56 -23.72
C ARG A 293 -23.40 2.09 -23.63
N LEU A 294 -22.31 2.74 -23.99
CA LEU A 294 -22.27 4.20 -24.09
C LEU A 294 -23.29 4.76 -25.12
N ARG A 295 -23.37 4.12 -26.30
CA ARG A 295 -24.38 4.49 -27.31
C ARG A 295 -25.82 4.32 -26.82
N ARG A 296 -26.06 3.33 -25.93
CA ARG A 296 -27.35 3.08 -25.27
C ARG A 296 -27.57 3.95 -24.03
N ARG A 297 -26.65 4.83 -23.70
CA ARG A 297 -26.69 5.73 -22.53
C ARG A 297 -26.90 4.99 -21.20
N ASP A 298 -26.31 3.77 -21.04
CA ASP A 298 -26.39 2.99 -19.80
C ASP A 298 -25.47 3.61 -18.74
N ALA A 299 -26.06 4.39 -17.83
CA ALA A 299 -25.37 5.14 -16.80
C ALA A 299 -24.58 4.24 -15.82
N ARG A 300 -25.00 2.98 -15.64
CA ARG A 300 -24.32 2.01 -14.76
C ARG A 300 -22.91 1.69 -15.23
N PHE A 301 -22.62 1.82 -16.52
CA PHE A 301 -21.28 1.69 -17.10
C PHE A 301 -20.59 3.03 -17.29
N LEU A 302 -21.35 4.04 -17.77
CA LEU A 302 -20.75 5.32 -18.12
C LEU A 302 -20.18 6.06 -16.92
N ILE A 303 -20.92 6.12 -15.79
CA ILE A 303 -20.48 6.91 -14.65
C ILE A 303 -19.18 6.31 -14.05
N PRO A 304 -19.09 4.99 -13.76
CA PRO A 304 -17.84 4.40 -13.31
C PRO A 304 -16.69 4.55 -14.32
N LEU A 305 -16.93 4.28 -15.61
CA LEU A 305 -15.88 4.40 -16.64
C LEU A 305 -15.44 5.84 -16.88
N GLY A 306 -16.37 6.79 -16.83
CA GLY A 306 -16.06 8.22 -16.93
C GLY A 306 -15.18 8.67 -15.77
N TRP A 307 -15.50 8.20 -14.56
CA TRP A 307 -14.65 8.46 -13.39
C TRP A 307 -13.27 7.80 -13.50
N VAL A 308 -13.20 6.53 -13.92
CA VAL A 308 -11.92 5.85 -14.19
C VAL A 308 -11.07 6.68 -15.15
N LEU A 309 -11.64 7.15 -16.25
CA LEU A 309 -10.93 8.00 -17.21
C LEU A 309 -10.42 9.29 -16.56
N LEU A 310 -11.26 9.96 -15.75
CA LEU A 310 -10.86 11.18 -15.04
C LEU A 310 -9.70 10.93 -14.08
N VAL A 311 -9.68 9.80 -13.36
CA VAL A 311 -8.58 9.41 -12.49
C VAL A 311 -7.29 9.20 -13.29
N PHE A 312 -7.36 8.49 -14.43
CA PHE A 312 -6.19 8.31 -15.30
C PHE A 312 -5.66 9.64 -15.82
N VAL A 313 -6.53 10.52 -16.30
CA VAL A 313 -6.13 11.86 -16.75
C VAL A 313 -5.51 12.66 -15.62
N PHE A 314 -6.17 12.70 -14.44
CA PHE A 314 -5.70 13.46 -13.28
C PHE A 314 -4.27 13.07 -12.86
N PHE A 315 -3.97 11.77 -12.78
CA PHE A 315 -2.64 11.32 -12.40
C PHE A 315 -1.62 11.31 -13.55
N SER A 316 -2.06 11.40 -14.81
CA SER A 316 -1.14 11.50 -15.96
C SER A 316 -0.56 12.90 -16.16
N ILE A 317 -1.23 13.95 -15.66
CA ILE A 317 -0.79 15.34 -15.79
C ILE A 317 0.54 15.61 -15.06
N PRO A 318 0.72 15.28 -13.76
CA PRO A 318 1.99 15.51 -13.07
C PRO A 318 3.12 14.62 -13.61
N SER A 319 4.35 15.12 -13.59
CA SER A 319 5.54 14.35 -14.01
C SER A 319 5.85 13.18 -13.07
N GLY A 320 5.68 13.37 -11.77
CA GLY A 320 5.94 12.33 -10.77
C GLY A 320 4.81 11.32 -10.65
N LYS A 321 5.09 10.08 -11.04
CA LYS A 321 4.10 8.99 -11.06
C LYS A 321 4.61 7.75 -10.34
N ARG A 322 3.69 7.09 -9.61
CA ARG A 322 3.92 5.76 -9.03
C ARG A 322 2.76 4.85 -9.43
N ASP A 323 3.05 3.58 -9.63
CA ASP A 323 2.10 2.55 -10.08
C ASP A 323 0.81 2.50 -9.23
N MET A 324 0.92 2.70 -7.92
CA MET A 324 -0.21 2.66 -6.99
C MET A 324 -1.18 3.84 -7.12
N TYR A 325 -0.82 4.93 -7.83
CA TYR A 325 -1.69 6.13 -7.90
C TYR A 325 -3.01 5.86 -8.61
N ILE A 326 -3.01 4.97 -9.61
CA ILE A 326 -4.24 4.61 -10.33
C ILE A 326 -5.02 3.45 -9.66
N LEU A 327 -4.48 2.83 -8.61
CA LEU A 327 -5.14 1.70 -7.95
C LEU A 327 -6.58 2.00 -7.49
N PRO A 328 -6.94 3.23 -7.03
CA PRO A 328 -8.33 3.57 -6.72
C PRO A 328 -9.31 3.37 -7.88
N ALA A 329 -8.84 3.45 -9.12
CA ALA A 329 -9.71 3.27 -10.30
C ALA A 329 -10.06 1.79 -10.58
N LEU A 330 -9.27 0.84 -10.06
CA LEU A 330 -9.46 -0.58 -10.30
C LEU A 330 -10.85 -1.11 -9.85
N PRO A 331 -11.37 -0.80 -8.65
CA PRO A 331 -12.67 -1.28 -8.20
C PRO A 331 -13.82 -0.87 -9.14
N MET A 332 -13.79 0.35 -9.66
CA MET A 332 -14.81 0.86 -10.59
C MET A 332 -14.64 0.27 -12.00
N LEU A 333 -13.41 0.01 -12.44
CA LEU A 333 -13.14 -0.72 -13.68
C LEU A 333 -13.65 -2.17 -13.58
N ALA A 334 -13.35 -2.86 -12.48
CA ALA A 334 -13.81 -4.22 -12.20
C ALA A 334 -15.35 -4.28 -12.15
N LEU A 335 -16.00 -3.29 -11.54
CA LEU A 335 -17.44 -3.15 -11.52
C LEU A 335 -18.03 -3.03 -12.94
N ALA A 336 -17.46 -2.18 -13.79
CA ALA A 336 -17.89 -2.00 -15.18
C ALA A 336 -17.60 -3.22 -16.07
N LEU A 337 -16.59 -4.03 -15.71
CA LEU A 337 -16.22 -5.26 -16.40
C LEU A 337 -17.10 -6.44 -16.01
N ALA A 338 -17.52 -6.52 -14.76
CA ALA A 338 -18.20 -7.67 -14.16
C ALA A 338 -19.40 -8.22 -14.95
N PRO A 339 -20.33 -7.40 -15.50
CA PRO A 339 -21.46 -7.91 -16.27
C PRO A 339 -21.06 -8.56 -17.60
N LEU A 340 -19.83 -8.31 -18.07
CA LEU A 340 -19.30 -8.82 -19.33
C LEU A 340 -18.51 -10.12 -19.13
N LEU A 341 -17.95 -10.34 -17.94
CA LEU A 341 -17.07 -11.48 -17.63
C LEU A 341 -17.70 -12.85 -17.93
N PRO A 342 -18.97 -13.14 -17.59
CA PRO A 342 -19.55 -14.43 -17.93
C PRO A 342 -19.53 -14.73 -19.43
N GLY A 343 -19.80 -13.72 -20.26
CA GLY A 343 -19.74 -13.83 -21.72
C GLY A 343 -18.31 -13.92 -22.27
N ILE A 344 -17.36 -13.20 -21.65
CA ILE A 344 -15.95 -13.22 -22.03
C ILE A 344 -15.35 -14.61 -21.71
N LEU A 345 -15.56 -15.12 -20.50
CA LEU A 345 -14.99 -16.39 -20.04
C LEU A 345 -15.52 -17.62 -20.79
N ARG A 346 -16.65 -17.51 -21.49
CA ARG A 346 -17.15 -18.57 -22.39
C ARG A 346 -16.43 -18.61 -23.74
N ARG A 347 -15.68 -17.55 -24.09
CA ARG A 347 -15.00 -17.46 -25.39
C ARG A 347 -13.71 -18.27 -25.39
N ALA A 348 -13.53 -19.12 -26.42
CA ALA A 348 -12.32 -19.93 -26.57
C ALA A 348 -11.03 -19.09 -26.62
N ASN A 349 -11.07 -17.91 -27.28
CA ASN A 349 -9.91 -17.02 -27.37
C ASN A 349 -9.57 -16.39 -26.01
N ALA A 350 -10.56 -16.06 -25.18
CA ALA A 350 -10.30 -15.58 -23.82
C ALA A 350 -9.66 -16.66 -22.94
N GLN A 351 -10.14 -17.90 -23.04
CA GLN A 351 -9.55 -19.03 -22.33
C GLN A 351 -8.13 -19.33 -22.83
N ARG A 352 -7.86 -19.22 -24.16
CA ARG A 352 -6.49 -19.37 -24.70
C ARG A 352 -5.54 -18.30 -24.16
N LEU A 353 -6.01 -17.03 -24.12
CA LEU A 353 -5.21 -15.92 -23.59
C LEU A 353 -4.89 -16.10 -22.09
N LEU A 354 -5.89 -16.50 -21.29
CA LEU A 354 -5.70 -16.83 -19.89
C LEU A 354 -4.73 -18.00 -19.69
N LEU A 355 -4.85 -19.06 -20.48
CA LEU A 355 -3.92 -20.19 -20.43
C LEU A 355 -2.51 -19.76 -20.80
N GLY A 356 -2.36 -18.95 -21.87
CA GLY A 356 -1.06 -18.40 -22.27
C GLY A 356 -0.42 -17.57 -21.14
N PHE A 357 -1.21 -16.77 -20.44
CA PHE A 357 -0.74 -16.02 -19.26
C PHE A 357 -0.29 -16.95 -18.14
N VAL A 358 -1.11 -17.97 -17.78
CA VAL A 358 -0.74 -18.95 -16.74
C VAL A 358 0.55 -19.67 -17.11
N LEU A 359 0.67 -20.16 -18.36
CA LEU A 359 1.88 -20.84 -18.81
C LEU A 359 3.11 -19.95 -18.79
N ALA A 360 3.01 -18.72 -19.32
CA ALA A 360 4.13 -17.78 -19.36
C ALA A 360 4.61 -17.42 -17.96
N PHE A 361 3.68 -17.11 -17.05
CA PHE A 361 4.01 -16.79 -15.65
C PHE A 361 4.63 -17.99 -14.93
N SER A 362 4.06 -19.18 -15.11
CA SER A 362 4.53 -20.39 -14.45
C SER A 362 5.91 -20.84 -14.97
N LEU A 363 6.15 -20.72 -16.27
CA LEU A 363 7.47 -21.01 -16.87
C LEU A 363 8.52 -20.01 -16.40
N ALA A 364 8.17 -18.72 -16.32
CA ALA A 364 9.07 -17.70 -15.80
C ALA A 364 9.42 -17.96 -14.32
N ALA A 365 8.44 -18.30 -13.49
CA ALA A 365 8.68 -18.62 -12.09
C ALA A 365 9.51 -19.90 -11.92
N LEU A 366 9.18 -20.98 -12.64
CA LEU A 366 9.94 -22.22 -12.62
C LEU A 366 11.38 -21.99 -13.12
N GLY A 367 11.54 -21.28 -14.24
CA GLY A 367 12.84 -20.95 -14.79
C GLY A 367 13.71 -20.14 -13.84
N ALA A 368 13.13 -19.15 -13.16
CA ALA A 368 13.83 -18.37 -12.13
C ALA A 368 14.27 -19.26 -10.96
N GLY A 369 13.38 -20.12 -10.44
CA GLY A 369 13.70 -21.04 -9.36
C GLY A 369 14.80 -22.04 -9.74
N LEU A 370 14.71 -22.64 -10.94
CA LEU A 370 15.75 -23.57 -11.44
C LEU A 370 17.08 -22.85 -11.69
N ALA A 371 17.07 -21.63 -12.23
CA ALA A 371 18.29 -20.86 -12.44
C ALA A 371 19.01 -20.56 -11.11
N MET A 372 18.28 -20.27 -10.05
CA MET A 372 18.83 -20.08 -8.70
C MET A 372 19.40 -21.39 -8.12
N LEU A 373 18.75 -22.54 -8.37
CA LEU A 373 19.20 -23.84 -7.86
C LEU A 373 20.43 -24.40 -8.62
N LEU A 374 20.59 -24.05 -9.90
CA LEU A 374 21.66 -24.58 -10.76
C LEU A 374 22.88 -23.68 -10.85
N GLY A 375 22.81 -22.45 -10.39
CA GLY A 375 23.89 -21.48 -10.43
C GLY A 375 23.44 -20.14 -9.85
N GLU A 376 24.37 -19.24 -9.60
CA GLU A 376 24.09 -17.90 -9.07
C GLU A 376 23.81 -16.90 -10.20
N PRO A 377 22.56 -16.76 -10.71
CA PRO A 377 22.26 -15.81 -11.75
C PRO A 377 22.49 -14.36 -11.26
N GLY A 378 22.86 -13.46 -12.17
CA GLY A 378 23.23 -12.08 -11.80
C GLY A 378 22.14 -11.31 -11.05
N PHE A 379 20.85 -11.65 -11.25
CA PHE A 379 19.75 -11.05 -10.48
C PHE A 379 19.73 -11.52 -9.01
N GLU A 380 20.13 -12.77 -8.75
CA GLU A 380 20.21 -13.34 -7.42
C GLU A 380 21.34 -12.69 -6.62
N ARG A 381 22.53 -12.59 -7.19
CA ARG A 381 23.72 -12.05 -6.52
C ARG A 381 23.45 -10.67 -5.92
N LYS A 382 22.87 -9.78 -6.71
CA LYS A 382 22.52 -8.43 -6.24
C LYS A 382 21.44 -8.42 -5.14
N PHE A 383 20.46 -9.34 -5.26
CA PHE A 383 19.36 -9.44 -4.31
C PHE A 383 19.78 -10.10 -2.99
N MET A 384 20.73 -11.03 -3.05
CA MET A 384 21.22 -11.82 -1.92
C MET A 384 22.37 -11.15 -1.15
N GLU A 385 22.86 -9.99 -1.59
CA GLU A 385 23.90 -9.25 -0.90
C GLU A 385 23.50 -8.98 0.55
N GLY A 386 24.28 -9.49 1.50
CA GLY A 386 24.01 -9.43 2.96
C GLY A 386 22.88 -10.35 3.45
N ARG A 387 22.57 -11.43 2.72
CA ARG A 387 21.61 -12.47 3.14
C ARG A 387 22.27 -13.84 3.14
N ASP A 388 21.80 -14.70 4.03
CA ASP A 388 22.31 -16.06 4.16
C ASP A 388 21.94 -16.94 2.98
N ALA A 389 22.80 -17.91 2.63
CA ALA A 389 22.59 -18.83 1.51
C ALA A 389 21.26 -19.61 1.60
N HIS A 390 20.83 -19.99 2.81
CA HIS A 390 19.55 -20.70 3.00
C HIS A 390 18.32 -19.88 2.54
N VAL A 391 18.43 -18.55 2.51
CA VAL A 391 17.36 -17.67 1.99
C VAL A 391 17.27 -17.79 0.48
N ALA A 392 18.41 -17.86 -0.23
CA ALA A 392 18.46 -18.09 -1.66
C ALA A 392 17.81 -19.43 -2.03
N ASP A 393 18.23 -20.52 -1.39
CA ASP A 393 17.68 -21.86 -1.62
C ASP A 393 16.16 -21.89 -1.35
N GLY A 394 15.72 -21.32 -0.22
CA GLY A 394 14.29 -21.26 0.13
C GLY A 394 13.45 -20.49 -0.91
N LEU A 395 13.97 -19.38 -1.44
CA LEU A 395 13.30 -18.62 -2.50
C LEU A 395 13.31 -19.37 -3.83
N ALA A 396 14.42 -20.03 -4.18
CA ALA A 396 14.53 -20.84 -5.38
C ALA A 396 13.47 -21.96 -5.37
N TRP A 397 13.34 -22.69 -4.28
CA TRP A 397 12.28 -23.70 -4.12
C TRP A 397 10.88 -23.10 -4.15
N MET A 398 10.67 -21.94 -3.54
CA MET A 398 9.38 -21.22 -3.61
C MET A 398 9.00 -20.89 -5.06
N PHE A 399 9.92 -20.31 -5.83
CA PHE A 399 9.67 -20.00 -7.26
C PHE A 399 9.42 -21.26 -8.09
N ALA A 400 10.23 -22.31 -7.89
CA ALA A 400 10.05 -23.61 -8.55
C ALA A 400 8.67 -24.22 -8.20
N ALA A 401 8.24 -24.16 -6.95
CA ALA A 401 6.95 -24.66 -6.51
C ALA A 401 5.79 -23.86 -7.11
N VAL A 402 5.85 -22.50 -7.13
CA VAL A 402 4.85 -21.65 -7.80
C VAL A 402 4.73 -22.00 -9.27
N GLY A 403 5.88 -22.11 -9.96
CA GLY A 403 5.91 -22.46 -11.38
C GLY A 403 5.41 -23.86 -11.66
N GLY A 404 5.88 -24.86 -10.92
CA GLY A 404 5.46 -26.26 -11.04
C GLY A 404 3.97 -26.46 -10.78
N PHE A 405 3.44 -25.84 -9.72
CA PHE A 405 2.01 -25.88 -9.40
C PHE A 405 1.17 -25.18 -10.48
N GLY A 406 1.65 -24.05 -11.00
CA GLY A 406 0.98 -23.33 -12.07
C GLY A 406 0.93 -24.13 -13.37
N LEU A 407 2.02 -24.80 -13.78
CA LEU A 407 2.03 -25.70 -14.92
C LEU A 407 1.12 -26.93 -14.70
N GLY A 408 1.19 -27.56 -13.53
CA GLY A 408 0.30 -28.64 -13.15
C GLY A 408 -1.18 -28.24 -13.23
N SER A 409 -1.52 -27.05 -12.74
CA SER A 409 -2.88 -26.52 -12.82
C SER A 409 -3.31 -26.25 -14.27
N ALA A 410 -2.41 -25.76 -15.12
CA ALA A 410 -2.68 -25.54 -16.54
C ALA A 410 -2.95 -26.86 -17.27
N LEU A 411 -2.21 -27.91 -16.96
CA LEU A 411 -2.44 -29.27 -17.49
C LEU A 411 -3.75 -29.87 -17.00
N TRP A 412 -4.04 -29.76 -15.68
CA TRP A 412 -5.24 -30.33 -15.07
C TRP A 412 -6.53 -29.71 -15.58
N PHE A 413 -6.61 -28.38 -15.59
CA PHE A 413 -7.81 -27.66 -16.01
C PHE A 413 -7.91 -27.49 -17.53
N GLY A 414 -6.80 -27.48 -18.22
CA GLY A 414 -6.71 -27.34 -19.66
C GLY A 414 -7.33 -26.06 -20.22
N ARG A 415 -7.42 -26.01 -21.56
CA ARG A 415 -7.89 -24.82 -22.27
C ARG A 415 -9.36 -24.43 -21.98
N ARG A 416 -10.21 -25.37 -21.59
CA ARG A 416 -11.63 -25.10 -21.36
C ARG A 416 -11.92 -24.43 -20.01
N ARG A 417 -11.01 -24.57 -19.05
CA ARG A 417 -11.12 -24.06 -17.68
C ARG A 417 -9.88 -23.28 -17.25
N ALA A 418 -9.26 -22.55 -18.18
CA ALA A 418 -8.04 -21.78 -17.89
C ALA A 418 -8.23 -20.72 -16.79
N HIS A 419 -9.44 -20.21 -16.60
CA HIS A 419 -9.76 -19.33 -15.47
C HIS A 419 -9.61 -20.04 -14.11
N ALA A 420 -9.87 -21.35 -14.02
CA ALA A 420 -9.64 -22.13 -12.79
C ALA A 420 -8.13 -22.37 -12.56
N ALA A 421 -7.38 -22.67 -13.64
CA ALA A 421 -5.91 -22.74 -13.57
C ALA A 421 -5.30 -21.43 -13.08
N LEU A 422 -5.80 -20.29 -13.56
CA LEU A 422 -5.40 -18.97 -13.11
C LEU A 422 -5.63 -18.76 -11.61
N VAL A 423 -6.82 -19.09 -11.11
CA VAL A 423 -7.13 -18.96 -9.68
C VAL A 423 -6.19 -19.85 -8.87
N ALA A 424 -5.99 -21.11 -9.29
CA ALA A 424 -5.10 -22.05 -8.60
C ALA A 424 -3.64 -21.54 -8.56
N MET A 425 -3.10 -21.06 -9.68
CA MET A 425 -1.76 -20.49 -9.78
C MET A 425 -1.59 -19.27 -8.86
N LEU A 426 -2.53 -18.32 -8.89
CA LEU A 426 -2.45 -17.13 -8.04
C LEU A 426 -2.62 -17.49 -6.55
N THR A 427 -3.41 -18.53 -6.23
CA THR A 427 -3.51 -19.05 -4.87
C THR A 427 -2.17 -19.57 -4.39
N ALA A 428 -1.49 -20.42 -5.18
CA ALA A 428 -0.15 -20.91 -4.85
C ALA A 428 0.85 -19.78 -4.68
N LEU A 429 0.84 -18.80 -5.59
CA LEU A 429 1.69 -17.62 -5.50
C LEU A 429 1.52 -16.89 -4.16
N TRP A 430 0.28 -16.52 -3.80
CA TRP A 430 0.04 -15.72 -2.61
C TRP A 430 0.23 -16.50 -1.30
N LEU A 431 -0.08 -17.79 -1.28
CA LEU A 431 0.15 -18.63 -0.10
C LEU A 431 1.66 -18.85 0.11
N LEU A 432 2.38 -19.25 -0.94
CA LEU A 432 3.83 -19.49 -0.84
C LEU A 432 4.60 -18.19 -0.56
N TYR A 433 4.24 -17.07 -1.21
CA TYR A 433 4.81 -15.78 -0.85
C TYR A 433 4.61 -15.45 0.63
N SER A 434 3.39 -15.64 1.15
CA SER A 434 3.05 -15.23 2.51
C SER A 434 3.60 -16.17 3.60
N LEU A 435 3.66 -17.48 3.33
CA LEU A 435 4.06 -18.49 4.31
C LEU A 435 5.54 -18.86 4.23
N VAL A 436 6.17 -18.67 3.08
CA VAL A 436 7.57 -19.04 2.84
C VAL A 436 8.41 -17.81 2.52
N GLY A 437 8.08 -17.09 1.43
CA GLY A 437 8.91 -16.00 0.95
C GLY A 437 9.02 -14.83 1.94
N ALA A 438 7.92 -14.40 2.52
CA ALA A 438 7.93 -13.28 3.45
C ALA A 438 8.68 -13.60 4.77
N PRO A 439 8.49 -14.76 5.43
CA PRO A 439 9.30 -15.14 6.59
C PRO A 439 10.81 -15.26 6.28
N LEU A 440 11.17 -15.90 5.15
CA LEU A 440 12.58 -16.04 4.75
C LEU A 440 13.28 -14.68 4.55
N LEU A 441 12.59 -13.72 3.98
CA LEU A 441 13.12 -12.38 3.71
C LEU A 441 13.10 -11.46 4.92
N ASN A 442 12.45 -11.85 6.02
CA ASN A 442 12.09 -10.92 7.09
C ASN A 442 13.30 -10.26 7.75
N ASP A 443 14.28 -11.04 8.23
CA ASP A 443 15.40 -10.51 9.03
C ASP A 443 16.26 -9.52 8.25
N GLY A 444 16.57 -9.82 6.98
CA GLY A 444 17.33 -8.93 6.12
C GLY A 444 16.54 -7.71 5.62
N SER A 445 15.20 -7.83 5.47
CA SER A 445 14.37 -6.74 4.95
C SER A 445 13.86 -5.79 6.03
N SER A 446 13.61 -6.27 7.26
CA SER A 446 13.11 -5.46 8.37
C SER A 446 14.19 -4.80 9.22
N ALA A 447 15.46 -5.11 9.00
CA ALA A 447 16.60 -4.81 9.88
C ALA A 447 16.54 -5.50 11.26
N ARG A 448 15.64 -6.46 11.48
CA ARG A 448 15.55 -7.19 12.76
C ARG A 448 16.85 -7.96 13.06
N GLY A 449 17.40 -8.66 12.06
CA GLY A 449 18.65 -9.40 12.19
C GLY A 449 19.79 -8.48 12.63
N LEU A 450 19.98 -7.36 11.92
CA LEU A 450 20.98 -6.35 12.26
C LEU A 450 20.84 -5.87 13.72
N MET A 451 19.63 -5.41 14.10
CA MET A 451 19.43 -4.81 15.43
C MET A 451 19.59 -5.84 16.56
N ARG A 452 19.22 -7.10 16.34
CA ARG A 452 19.48 -8.20 17.27
C ARG A 452 20.99 -8.44 17.45
N ASN A 453 21.75 -8.44 16.35
CA ASN A 453 23.21 -8.63 16.39
C ASN A 453 23.90 -7.45 17.09
N VAL A 454 23.45 -6.22 16.83
CA VAL A 454 23.92 -5.00 17.53
C VAL A 454 23.67 -5.12 19.02
N GLY A 455 22.44 -5.46 19.43
CA GLY A 455 22.08 -5.64 20.83
C GLY A 455 22.93 -6.68 21.55
N ALA A 456 23.17 -7.82 20.89
CA ALA A 456 24.05 -8.88 21.42
C ALA A 456 25.50 -8.41 21.53
N ALA A 457 25.99 -7.58 20.60
CA ALA A 457 27.39 -7.10 20.60
C ALA A 457 27.67 -6.07 21.67
N ILE A 458 26.70 -5.24 22.08
CA ILE A 458 26.88 -4.17 23.08
C ILE A 458 26.43 -4.57 24.47
N GLY A 459 25.69 -5.67 24.63
CA GLY A 459 25.16 -6.14 25.90
C GLY A 459 23.92 -5.35 26.40
N PRO A 460 23.27 -5.80 27.48
CA PRO A 460 21.95 -5.28 27.90
C PRO A 460 21.98 -3.86 28.46
N ASP A 461 23.09 -3.46 29.10
CA ASP A 461 23.19 -2.19 29.85
C ASP A 461 23.67 -1.02 28.98
N ALA A 462 24.03 -1.27 27.71
CA ALA A 462 24.54 -0.26 26.83
C ALA A 462 23.42 0.58 26.23
N GLU A 463 23.69 1.86 26.00
CA GLU A 463 22.84 2.80 25.27
C GLU A 463 23.29 2.86 23.80
N LEU A 464 22.32 2.90 22.87
CA LEU A 464 22.58 2.93 21.43
C LEU A 464 22.19 4.26 20.81
N GLY A 465 23.08 4.86 20.02
CA GLY A 465 22.82 6.00 19.17
C GLY A 465 22.84 5.61 17.68
N LEU A 466 21.95 6.16 16.90
CA LEU A 466 21.77 5.85 15.48
C LEU A 466 22.15 7.06 14.62
N VAL A 467 23.09 6.89 13.69
CA VAL A 467 23.55 7.91 12.75
C VAL A 467 23.31 7.45 11.31
N GLY A 468 22.69 8.30 10.50
CA GLY A 468 22.32 7.95 9.12
C GLY A 468 21.23 6.89 9.04
N TRP A 469 20.43 6.78 10.09
CA TRP A 469 19.42 5.74 10.27
C TRP A 469 18.21 5.89 9.34
N ARG A 470 17.50 4.78 9.20
CA ARG A 470 16.17 4.73 8.58
C ARG A 470 15.18 4.21 9.62
N GLU A 471 13.90 4.35 9.32
CA GLU A 471 12.83 4.03 10.26
C GLU A 471 12.89 2.58 10.78
N GLN A 472 13.35 1.62 9.97
CA GLN A 472 13.44 0.21 10.36
C GLN A 472 14.48 -0.05 11.46
N GLN A 473 15.61 0.68 11.50
CA GLN A 473 16.59 0.50 12.56
C GLN A 473 16.03 0.97 13.90
N LEU A 474 15.44 2.15 13.95
CA LEU A 474 14.83 2.67 15.17
C LEU A 474 13.63 1.83 15.62
N LEU A 475 12.82 1.36 14.67
CA LEU A 475 11.64 0.53 14.95
C LEU A 475 12.02 -0.85 15.52
N MET A 476 13.11 -1.46 15.02
CA MET A 476 13.56 -2.81 15.38
C MET A 476 14.61 -2.83 16.50
N ALA A 477 15.00 -1.68 17.03
CA ALA A 477 15.90 -1.63 18.18
C ALA A 477 15.29 -2.40 19.36
N ASP A 478 16.13 -3.20 20.05
CA ASP A 478 15.75 -3.99 21.21
C ASP A 478 15.64 -3.13 22.49
N ARG A 479 16.05 -1.88 22.40
CA ARG A 479 16.08 -0.87 23.46
C ARG A 479 15.77 0.52 22.93
N PRO A 480 15.44 1.50 23.79
CA PRO A 480 15.38 2.90 23.39
C PRO A 480 16.72 3.33 22.77
N ALA A 481 16.68 3.84 21.55
CA ALA A 481 17.85 4.32 20.84
C ALA A 481 17.77 5.84 20.65
N ALA A 482 18.90 6.52 20.88
CA ALA A 482 19.01 7.95 20.61
C ALA A 482 19.13 8.18 19.10
N ASP A 483 18.38 9.12 18.57
CA ASP A 483 18.54 9.62 17.21
C ASP A 483 18.96 11.11 17.23
N PHE A 484 19.58 11.56 16.14
CA PHE A 484 20.16 12.89 16.05
C PHE A 484 19.49 13.71 14.90
N GLY A 485 18.20 13.43 14.65
CA GLY A 485 17.38 14.06 13.63
C GLY A 485 17.39 13.31 12.30
N PHE A 486 16.20 13.00 11.77
CA PHE A 486 16.05 12.21 10.53
C PHE A 486 16.37 13.02 9.27
N LYS A 487 15.93 14.29 9.22
CA LYS A 487 16.11 15.18 8.07
C LYS A 487 17.44 15.95 8.11
N ARG A 488 18.16 15.84 9.21
CA ARG A 488 19.40 16.57 9.47
C ARG A 488 20.55 16.00 8.64
N ASP A 489 21.50 16.85 8.26
CA ASP A 489 22.73 16.40 7.59
C ASP A 489 23.46 15.34 8.43
N VAL A 490 23.97 14.29 7.78
CA VAL A 490 24.54 13.14 8.46
C VAL A 490 25.84 13.45 9.17
N ALA A 491 26.64 14.39 8.65
CA ALA A 491 27.85 14.83 9.34
C ALA A 491 27.50 15.52 10.66
N LEU A 492 26.42 16.29 10.70
CA LEU A 492 25.89 16.90 11.92
C LEU A 492 25.32 15.84 12.89
N GLN A 493 24.57 14.85 12.36
CA GLN A 493 24.12 13.72 13.17
C GLN A 493 25.29 12.99 13.83
N PHE A 494 26.37 12.73 13.07
CA PHE A 494 27.57 12.08 13.57
C PHE A 494 28.27 12.90 14.65
N ALA A 495 28.46 14.21 14.44
CA ALA A 495 29.09 15.09 15.42
C ALA A 495 28.29 15.14 16.73
N ASP A 496 26.94 15.21 16.64
CA ASP A 496 26.07 15.16 17.82
C ASP A 496 26.12 13.79 18.50
N GLY A 497 26.17 12.72 17.72
CA GLY A 497 26.33 11.35 18.22
C GLY A 497 27.64 11.18 19.02
N VAL A 498 28.75 11.67 18.50
CA VAL A 498 30.04 11.65 19.18
C VAL A 498 30.00 12.46 20.48
N ARG A 499 29.39 13.66 20.46
CA ARG A 499 29.19 14.46 21.68
C ARG A 499 28.35 13.73 22.71
N TRP A 500 27.26 13.09 22.29
CA TRP A 500 26.40 12.28 23.14
C TRP A 500 27.15 11.08 23.71
N GLN A 501 27.96 10.38 22.90
CA GLN A 501 28.75 9.22 23.32
C GLN A 501 29.77 9.59 24.39
N ARG A 502 30.44 10.74 24.27
CA ARG A 502 31.44 11.23 25.21
C ARG A 502 30.90 11.48 26.61
N THR A 503 29.61 11.74 26.79
CA THR A 503 29.04 11.96 28.13
C THR A 503 29.00 10.66 28.98
N ARG A 504 28.98 9.48 28.31
CA ARG A 504 29.05 8.15 28.97
C ARG A 504 29.84 7.16 28.10
N PRO A 505 31.16 7.31 27.97
CA PRO A 505 31.97 6.64 26.95
C PRO A 505 32.01 5.11 27.09
N ARG A 506 31.77 4.57 28.29
CA ARG A 506 31.73 3.11 28.52
C ARG A 506 30.39 2.46 28.25
N ALA A 507 29.33 3.24 28.25
CA ALA A 507 27.95 2.73 28.10
C ALA A 507 27.34 3.02 26.71
N ARG A 508 27.88 3.99 25.96
CA ARG A 508 27.26 4.49 24.72
C ARG A 508 27.99 4.02 23.47
N TRP A 509 27.20 3.48 22.56
CA TRP A 509 27.65 2.98 21.26
C TRP A 509 26.94 3.72 20.13
N LEU A 510 27.62 3.90 19.00
CA LEU A 510 27.04 4.49 17.79
C LEU A 510 26.95 3.42 16.70
N LEU A 511 25.76 3.27 16.09
CA LEU A 511 25.56 2.51 14.87
C LEU A 511 25.51 3.50 13.69
N VAL A 512 26.43 3.33 12.71
CA VAL A 512 26.65 4.28 11.62
C VAL A 512 26.58 3.56 10.28
N GLU A 513 25.89 4.16 9.28
CA GLU A 513 25.84 3.64 7.90
C GLU A 513 27.12 3.99 7.13
N GLU A 514 27.73 3.00 6.43
CA GLU A 514 28.97 3.19 5.64
C GLU A 514 28.80 4.10 4.43
N GLY A 515 27.66 4.03 3.72
CA GLY A 515 27.40 4.74 2.46
C GLY A 515 27.45 6.28 2.55
N LEU A 516 27.58 6.80 3.76
CA LEU A 516 27.70 8.22 4.06
C LEU A 516 29.18 8.69 4.16
N GLY A 517 30.12 7.77 3.86
CA GLY A 517 31.55 7.99 4.07
C GLY A 517 31.91 8.04 5.55
N LEU A 518 32.45 6.96 6.11
CA LEU A 518 32.95 7.01 7.49
C LEU A 518 33.96 8.15 7.60
N PRO A 519 33.77 9.09 8.53
CA PRO A 519 34.73 10.19 8.73
C PRO A 519 36.16 9.67 8.95
N ALA A 520 37.15 10.34 8.37
CA ALA A 520 38.55 9.93 8.47
C ALA A 520 39.07 9.88 9.92
N CYS A 521 38.37 10.51 10.85
CA CYS A 521 38.71 10.51 12.27
C CYS A 521 38.40 9.20 13.01
N ILE A 522 37.63 8.28 12.38
CA ILE A 522 37.26 7.00 12.98
C ILE A 522 38.44 6.03 12.90
N ASP A 523 38.78 5.41 14.03
CA ASP A 523 39.72 4.29 14.06
C ASP A 523 39.02 3.02 13.52
N ARG A 524 39.28 2.71 12.27
CA ARG A 524 38.68 1.55 11.58
C ARG A 524 39.09 0.20 12.18
N ALA A 525 40.23 0.12 12.85
CA ALA A 525 40.65 -1.12 13.49
C ALA A 525 39.78 -1.48 14.70
N ARG A 526 39.12 -0.50 15.29
CA ARG A 526 38.21 -0.66 16.43
C ARG A 526 36.73 -0.66 16.03
N ALA A 527 36.42 -0.22 14.82
CA ALA A 527 35.06 -0.27 14.30
C ALA A 527 34.65 -1.73 14.05
N ARG A 528 33.49 -2.15 14.62
CA ARG A 528 32.96 -3.49 14.40
C ARG A 528 32.05 -3.48 13.18
N ASP A 529 32.35 -4.33 12.21
CA ASP A 529 31.48 -4.54 11.05
C ASP A 529 30.23 -5.32 11.50
N MET A 530 29.06 -4.75 11.28
CA MET A 530 27.75 -5.34 11.59
C MET A 530 27.07 -5.90 10.36
N ASP A 531 27.84 -6.05 9.25
CA ASP A 531 27.39 -6.59 7.98
C ASP A 531 26.39 -5.70 7.20
N VAL A 532 25.82 -6.24 6.13
CA VAL A 532 24.92 -5.53 5.24
C VAL A 532 23.46 -5.81 5.61
N ALA A 533 22.69 -4.76 5.84
CA ALA A 533 21.26 -4.84 5.99
C ALA A 533 20.57 -3.84 5.06
N ASN A 534 19.55 -4.30 4.30
CA ASN A 534 18.85 -3.49 3.30
C ASN A 534 19.77 -2.86 2.22
N GLY A 535 20.81 -3.62 1.78
CA GLY A 535 21.79 -3.17 0.79
C GLY A 535 22.73 -2.06 1.29
N ARG A 536 22.91 -1.95 2.62
CA ARG A 536 23.77 -0.96 3.26
C ARG A 536 24.60 -1.62 4.34
N ARG A 537 25.91 -1.31 4.39
CA ARG A 537 26.81 -1.79 5.43
C ARG A 537 26.74 -0.89 6.65
N TRP A 538 26.84 -1.50 7.83
CA TRP A 538 26.70 -0.84 9.12
C TRP A 538 27.92 -1.08 10.01
N TRP A 539 28.34 -0.04 10.70
CA TRP A 539 29.47 -0.06 11.61
C TRP A 539 29.04 0.29 13.03
N LEU A 540 29.49 -0.48 13.99
CA LEU A 540 29.26 -0.24 15.42
C LEU A 540 30.54 0.32 16.04
N LEU A 541 30.42 1.51 16.63
CA LEU A 541 31.53 2.31 17.14
C LEU A 541 31.43 2.48 18.66
N ASP A 542 32.46 2.09 19.38
CA ASP A 542 32.67 2.47 20.79
C ASP A 542 33.31 3.87 20.90
N ALA A 543 33.50 4.35 22.12
CA ALA A 543 34.11 5.66 22.37
C ALA A 543 35.59 5.73 21.97
N GLU A 544 36.29 4.60 21.94
CA GLU A 544 37.69 4.54 21.53
C GLU A 544 37.81 4.65 20.01
N ALA A 545 36.88 4.02 19.26
CA ALA A 545 36.84 4.14 17.81
C ALA A 545 36.57 5.59 17.36
N THR A 546 35.85 6.39 18.14
CA THR A 546 35.50 7.80 17.86
C THR A 546 36.39 8.82 18.55
N ARG A 547 37.44 8.39 19.25
CA ARG A 547 38.32 9.27 20.09
C ARG A 547 38.94 10.42 19.28
N GLY A 548 39.34 10.17 18.04
CA GLY A 548 39.92 11.17 17.13
C GLY A 548 38.92 12.15 16.53
N CYS A 549 37.61 11.93 16.65
CA CYS A 549 36.57 12.78 16.08
C CYS A 549 36.25 13.95 17.01
N ARG A 550 35.97 15.13 16.47
CA ARG A 550 35.63 16.34 17.23
C ARG A 550 34.16 16.71 17.08
#